data_bf4c9be69ddaf272f777c731864338ef
#
_entry.id   bf4c9be69ddaf272f777c731864338ef
#
_cell.length_a   1.000
_cell.length_b   1.000
_cell.length_c   1.000
_cell.angle_alpha   90.00
_cell.angle_beta   90.00
_cell.angle_gamma   90.00
#
_symmetry.space_group_name_H-M   'P 1'
#
loop_
_entity.id
_entity.type
_entity.pdbx_description
1 polymer ?
#
loop_
_entity_poly.entity_id
_entity_poly.type
_entity_poly.pdbx_seq_one_letter_code
_entity_poly.pdbx_strand_id
1 'polypeptide(L)'
;MKYKVAEDARPQIYLLLVATLISVGLWLLSGYIPLIGYLTYPLRLFATFIHEGSHVLATLLTGNSVQSLSVAADGSGVVWSQSSGWLSQLFISSAGYIGTTAFGVALLVWMRYGRSSRTALLASAGFVALMTVVFGIFAPIFNFFANVTVLSQVFTVFSGAVLAIGLAAIARYASLKWANFALAFVAVQCMANAVFDLLNLLFLSALTSEHSDAVNMANATGIPSFVWVFIWMGISVVMISIGLRVYAISRARAANSTDSVFED
;
A
#
# COMPACT_ATOMS: atom_id res chain seq x y z
N MET A 1 -11.89 -24.42 -18.29
CA MET A 1 -12.85 -24.02 -17.24
C MET A 1 -13.41 -22.64 -17.59
N LYS A 2 -14.72 -22.50 -17.86
CA LYS A 2 -15.36 -21.20 -18.03
C LYS A 2 -15.62 -20.62 -16.63
N TYR A 3 -14.82 -19.66 -16.22
CA TYR A 3 -15.05 -18.92 -14.97
C TYR A 3 -16.31 -18.06 -15.13
N LYS A 4 -17.43 -18.49 -14.56
CA LYS A 4 -18.63 -17.62 -14.45
C LYS A 4 -18.45 -16.75 -13.20
N VAL A 5 -18.48 -15.43 -13.40
CA VAL A 5 -18.57 -14.46 -12.30
C VAL A 5 -19.87 -14.71 -11.55
N ALA A 6 -19.79 -14.84 -10.23
CA ALA A 6 -20.96 -15.04 -9.39
C ALA A 6 -21.92 -13.83 -9.51
N GLU A 7 -23.23 -14.09 -9.51
CA GLU A 7 -24.22 -13.03 -9.68
C GLU A 7 -24.18 -11.99 -8.56
N ASP A 8 -23.93 -12.41 -7.35
CA ASP A 8 -23.73 -11.57 -6.16
C ASP A 8 -22.44 -10.72 -6.20
N ALA A 9 -21.48 -11.08 -7.06
CA ALA A 9 -20.24 -10.34 -7.26
C ALA A 9 -20.36 -9.23 -8.34
N ARG A 10 -21.33 -9.32 -9.25
CA ARG A 10 -21.46 -8.38 -10.38
C ARG A 10 -21.49 -6.91 -10.00
N PRO A 11 -22.29 -6.45 -9.00
CA PRO A 11 -22.31 -5.03 -8.61
C PRO A 11 -20.97 -4.56 -8.06
N GLN A 12 -20.28 -5.43 -7.31
CA GLN A 12 -18.99 -5.13 -6.72
C GLN A 12 -17.89 -5.10 -7.78
N ILE A 13 -17.93 -6.01 -8.76
CA ILE A 13 -16.99 -6.02 -9.90
C ILE A 13 -17.19 -4.76 -10.75
N TYR A 14 -18.43 -4.35 -10.99
CA TYR A 14 -18.69 -3.09 -11.69
C TYR A 14 -18.07 -1.90 -10.95
N LEU A 15 -18.26 -1.82 -9.63
CA LEU A 15 -17.63 -0.79 -8.78
C LEU A 15 -16.10 -0.80 -8.92
N LEU A 16 -15.50 -1.99 -8.89
CA LEU A 16 -14.06 -2.16 -9.03
C LEU A 16 -13.57 -1.76 -10.42
N LEU A 17 -14.29 -2.14 -11.48
CA LEU A 17 -13.97 -1.74 -12.84
C LEU A 17 -14.03 -0.21 -13.01
N VAL A 18 -15.07 0.43 -12.48
CA VAL A 18 -15.18 1.90 -12.52
C VAL A 18 -14.02 2.54 -11.74
N ALA A 19 -13.71 2.06 -10.55
CA ALA A 19 -12.57 2.55 -9.77
C ALA A 19 -11.24 2.37 -10.54
N THR A 20 -11.04 1.22 -11.18
CA THR A 20 -9.83 0.94 -11.98
C THR A 20 -9.74 1.85 -13.21
N LEU A 21 -10.84 2.01 -13.96
CA LEU A 21 -10.86 2.90 -15.14
C LEU A 21 -10.59 4.35 -14.76
N ILE A 22 -11.18 4.82 -13.66
CA ILE A 22 -10.89 6.17 -13.14
C ILE A 22 -9.43 6.27 -12.74
N SER A 23 -8.88 5.30 -12.01
CA SER A 23 -7.48 5.30 -11.55
C SER A 23 -6.50 5.34 -12.72
N VAL A 24 -6.69 4.47 -13.72
CA VAL A 24 -5.85 4.43 -14.93
C VAL A 24 -5.98 5.73 -15.73
N GLY A 25 -7.21 6.23 -15.91
CA GLY A 25 -7.48 7.50 -16.60
C GLY A 25 -6.79 8.68 -15.90
N LEU A 26 -6.90 8.77 -14.58
CA LEU A 26 -6.25 9.82 -13.79
C LEU A 26 -4.72 9.71 -13.89
N TRP A 27 -4.17 8.50 -13.84
CA TRP A 27 -2.73 8.28 -14.00
C TRP A 27 -2.23 8.71 -15.39
N LEU A 28 -2.90 8.30 -16.46
CA LEU A 28 -2.53 8.69 -17.83
C LEU A 28 -2.61 10.21 -18.03
N LEU A 29 -3.65 10.85 -17.48
CA LEU A 29 -3.87 12.29 -17.64
C LEU A 29 -2.98 13.13 -16.74
N SER A 30 -2.50 12.60 -15.60
CA SER A 30 -1.65 13.34 -14.66
C SER A 30 -0.33 13.80 -15.28
N GLY A 31 0.18 13.07 -16.27
CA GLY A 31 1.38 13.46 -17.02
C GLY A 31 1.18 14.64 -17.97
N TYR A 32 -0.07 14.95 -18.35
CA TYR A 32 -0.42 16.02 -19.29
C TYR A 32 -1.11 17.21 -18.62
N ILE A 33 -1.84 16.95 -17.53
CA ILE A 33 -2.68 17.95 -16.85
C ILE A 33 -2.23 18.03 -15.39
N PRO A 34 -1.45 19.06 -14.99
CA PRO A 34 -0.93 19.20 -13.62
C PRO A 34 -2.02 19.17 -12.54
N LEU A 35 -3.20 19.72 -12.81
CA LEU A 35 -4.33 19.71 -11.88
C LEU A 35 -4.74 18.28 -11.48
N ILE A 36 -4.68 17.32 -12.42
CA ILE A 36 -4.99 15.91 -12.13
C ILE A 36 -3.93 15.31 -11.22
N GLY A 37 -2.66 15.66 -11.43
CA GLY A 37 -1.57 15.29 -10.52
C GLY A 37 -1.85 15.73 -9.09
N TYR A 38 -2.31 16.95 -8.88
CA TYR A 38 -2.69 17.45 -7.55
C TYR A 38 -3.91 16.73 -6.96
N LEU A 39 -4.91 16.38 -7.77
CA LEU A 39 -6.08 15.63 -7.31
C LEU A 39 -5.75 14.18 -6.89
N THR A 40 -4.80 13.55 -7.56
CA THR A 40 -4.36 12.18 -7.24
C THR A 40 -3.29 12.13 -6.16
N TYR A 41 -2.67 13.27 -5.85
CA TYR A 41 -1.57 13.38 -4.91
C TYR A 41 -1.88 12.81 -3.50
N PRO A 42 -3.05 13.06 -2.87
CA PRO A 42 -3.38 12.45 -1.58
C PRO A 42 -3.42 10.92 -1.62
N LEU A 43 -3.81 10.33 -2.76
CA LEU A 43 -3.85 8.88 -2.95
C LEU A 43 -2.44 8.29 -3.08
N ARG A 44 -1.57 9.00 -3.79
CA ARG A 44 -0.14 8.66 -3.86
C ARG A 44 0.51 8.73 -2.49
N LEU A 45 0.28 9.82 -1.74
CA LEU A 45 0.78 9.94 -0.36
C LEU A 45 0.26 8.82 0.53
N PHE A 46 -1.02 8.45 0.41
CA PHE A 46 -1.56 7.33 1.16
C PHE A 46 -0.81 6.03 0.83
N ALA A 47 -0.59 5.73 -0.46
CA ALA A 47 0.19 4.55 -0.86
C ALA A 47 1.63 4.60 -0.32
N THR A 48 2.27 5.78 -0.29
CA THR A 48 3.57 5.98 0.33
C THR A 48 3.54 5.68 1.83
N PHE A 49 2.52 6.15 2.58
CA PHE A 49 2.39 5.81 4.00
C PHE A 49 2.21 4.31 4.24
N ILE A 50 1.49 3.60 3.35
CA ILE A 50 1.37 2.14 3.44
C ILE A 50 2.71 1.46 3.12
N HIS A 51 3.43 1.95 2.12
CA HIS A 51 4.75 1.45 1.73
C HIS A 51 5.75 1.59 2.88
N GLU A 52 5.92 2.81 3.40
CA GLU A 52 6.84 3.08 4.51
C GLU A 52 6.38 2.39 5.80
N GLY A 53 5.08 2.37 6.07
CA GLY A 53 4.52 1.64 7.20
C GLY A 53 4.78 0.12 7.12
N SER A 54 4.86 -0.43 5.91
CA SER A 54 5.22 -1.84 5.71
C SER A 54 6.70 -2.10 6.04
N HIS A 55 7.60 -1.18 5.68
CA HIS A 55 9.00 -1.23 6.12
C HIS A 55 9.12 -1.15 7.64
N VAL A 56 8.35 -0.25 8.29
CA VAL A 56 8.28 -0.17 9.75
C VAL A 56 7.87 -1.49 10.36
N LEU A 57 6.78 -2.10 9.88
CA LEU A 57 6.29 -3.39 10.38
C LEU A 57 7.33 -4.48 10.20
N ALA A 58 7.94 -4.58 9.03
CA ALA A 58 8.98 -5.59 8.76
C ALA A 58 10.22 -5.40 9.65
N THR A 59 10.63 -4.15 9.88
CA THR A 59 11.72 -3.82 10.81
C THR A 59 11.42 -4.30 12.21
N LEU A 60 10.24 -4.01 12.73
CA LEU A 60 9.84 -4.44 14.08
C LEU A 60 9.69 -5.96 14.18
N LEU A 61 9.07 -6.61 13.18
CA LEU A 61 8.89 -8.07 13.14
C LEU A 61 10.22 -8.83 13.05
N THR A 62 11.25 -8.22 12.48
CA THR A 62 12.61 -8.79 12.45
C THR A 62 13.45 -8.44 13.68
N GLY A 63 12.85 -7.83 14.71
CA GLY A 63 13.51 -7.51 15.98
C GLY A 63 14.43 -6.29 15.90
N ASN A 64 14.29 -5.47 14.85
CA ASN A 64 15.11 -4.28 14.66
C ASN A 64 14.39 -3.01 15.11
N SER A 65 15.11 -1.89 15.21
CA SER A 65 14.58 -0.61 15.64
C SER A 65 14.36 0.34 14.46
N VAL A 66 13.28 1.12 14.55
CA VAL A 66 12.96 2.20 13.61
C VAL A 66 13.34 3.54 14.24
N GLN A 67 14.15 4.32 13.53
CA GLN A 67 14.61 5.64 13.98
C GLN A 67 13.66 6.75 13.54
N SER A 68 13.09 6.64 12.33
CA SER A 68 12.12 7.60 11.81
C SER A 68 11.38 7.06 10.60
N LEU A 69 10.19 7.60 10.35
CA LEU A 69 9.46 7.54 9.10
C LEU A 69 9.30 8.95 8.58
N SER A 70 9.68 9.19 7.35
CA SER A 70 9.59 10.50 6.71
C SER A 70 8.97 10.39 5.32
N VAL A 71 8.10 11.33 5.00
CA VAL A 71 7.49 11.50 3.67
C VAL A 71 7.80 12.90 3.18
N ALA A 72 8.27 13.02 1.95
CA ALA A 72 8.63 14.29 1.35
C ALA A 72 7.49 14.84 0.46
N ALA A 73 7.57 16.15 0.15
CA ALA A 73 6.55 16.84 -0.64
C ALA A 73 6.49 16.38 -2.11
N ASP A 74 7.49 15.70 -2.62
CA ASP A 74 7.47 15.05 -3.95
C ASP A 74 6.73 13.71 -3.95
N GLY A 75 6.28 13.25 -2.76
CA GLY A 75 5.58 11.98 -2.55
C GLY A 75 6.52 10.79 -2.34
N SER A 76 7.83 10.99 -2.28
CA SER A 76 8.78 9.97 -1.84
C SER A 76 8.69 9.74 -0.34
N GLY A 77 9.07 8.54 0.12
CA GLY A 77 9.15 8.21 1.53
C GLY A 77 10.47 7.53 1.87
N VAL A 78 10.81 7.51 3.14
CA VAL A 78 11.95 6.77 3.68
C VAL A 78 11.71 6.38 5.13
N VAL A 79 12.03 5.13 5.45
CA VAL A 79 12.15 4.64 6.83
C VAL A 79 13.63 4.47 7.15
N TRP A 80 14.10 5.20 8.16
CA TRP A 80 15.42 4.97 8.72
C TRP A 80 15.32 3.90 9.79
N SER A 81 15.95 2.77 9.53
CA SER A 81 15.98 1.61 10.42
C SER A 81 17.36 0.96 10.42
N GLN A 82 17.65 0.23 11.48
CA GLN A 82 18.83 -0.63 11.55
C GLN A 82 18.41 -2.04 11.18
N SER A 83 19.22 -2.73 10.37
CA SER A 83 19.05 -4.15 10.09
C SER A 83 20.15 -4.97 10.76
N SER A 84 19.78 -6.02 11.47
CA SER A 84 20.71 -6.88 12.21
C SER A 84 21.36 -7.98 11.37
N GLY A 85 21.19 -7.94 10.03
CA GLY A 85 21.77 -8.91 9.11
C GLY A 85 21.04 -9.01 7.78
N TRP A 86 21.60 -9.80 6.87
CA TRP A 86 21.10 -9.92 5.51
C TRP A 86 19.64 -10.43 5.41
N LEU A 87 19.24 -11.36 6.31
CA LEU A 87 17.85 -11.84 6.37
C LEU A 87 16.87 -10.73 6.75
N SER A 88 17.20 -9.94 7.78
CA SER A 88 16.37 -8.78 8.16
C SER A 88 16.26 -7.80 6.99
N GLN A 89 17.38 -7.54 6.30
CA GLN A 89 17.39 -6.65 5.14
C GLN A 89 16.50 -7.16 4.01
N LEU A 90 16.49 -8.49 3.74
CA LEU A 90 15.59 -9.10 2.76
C LEU A 90 14.11 -8.79 3.05
N PHE A 91 13.68 -9.01 4.29
CA PHE A 91 12.29 -8.74 4.69
C PHE A 91 11.98 -7.25 4.67
N ILE A 92 12.85 -6.43 5.21
CA ILE A 92 12.65 -4.97 5.30
C ILE A 92 12.54 -4.39 3.90
N SER A 93 13.53 -4.61 3.02
CA SER A 93 13.54 -4.02 1.67
C SER A 93 12.44 -4.56 0.75
N SER A 94 11.93 -5.78 1.00
CA SER A 94 10.80 -6.32 0.22
C SER A 94 9.45 -5.80 0.71
N ALA A 95 9.38 -5.32 1.95
CA ALA A 95 8.11 -5.04 2.62
C ALA A 95 7.32 -3.91 1.99
N GLY A 96 7.96 -2.88 1.46
CA GLY A 96 7.28 -1.73 0.89
C GLY A 96 6.33 -2.11 -0.25
N TYR A 97 6.86 -2.67 -1.33
CA TYR A 97 6.07 -3.02 -2.53
C TYR A 97 5.11 -4.18 -2.28
N ILE A 98 5.59 -5.23 -1.61
CA ILE A 98 4.77 -6.40 -1.28
C ILE A 98 3.68 -6.01 -0.28
N GLY A 99 4.00 -5.21 0.73
CA GLY A 99 3.06 -4.76 1.75
C GLY A 99 1.98 -3.83 1.18
N THR A 100 2.34 -2.89 0.29
CA THR A 100 1.37 -2.02 -0.38
C THR A 100 0.41 -2.83 -1.25
N THR A 101 0.93 -3.81 -2.00
CA THR A 101 0.10 -4.74 -2.78
C THR A 101 -0.81 -5.59 -1.88
N ALA A 102 -0.24 -6.16 -0.80
CA ALA A 102 -0.97 -6.97 0.17
C ALA A 102 -2.11 -6.18 0.83
N PHE A 103 -1.84 -4.93 1.19
CA PHE A 103 -2.83 -4.04 1.78
C PHE A 103 -4.01 -3.81 0.83
N GLY A 104 -3.73 -3.45 -0.45
CA GLY A 104 -4.78 -3.27 -1.46
C GLY A 104 -5.61 -4.53 -1.67
N VAL A 105 -4.96 -5.70 -1.79
CA VAL A 105 -5.63 -7.00 -1.91
C VAL A 105 -6.46 -7.31 -0.67
N ALA A 106 -5.96 -7.05 0.54
CA ALA A 106 -6.69 -7.27 1.78
C ALA A 106 -7.96 -6.42 1.87
N LEU A 107 -7.93 -5.17 1.41
CA LEU A 107 -9.12 -4.31 1.33
C LEU A 107 -10.15 -4.87 0.35
N LEU A 108 -9.74 -5.41 -0.81
CA LEU A 108 -10.65 -6.07 -1.76
C LEU A 108 -11.31 -7.30 -1.13
N VAL A 109 -10.52 -8.15 -0.50
CA VAL A 109 -11.01 -9.35 0.19
C VAL A 109 -11.96 -8.96 1.32
N TRP A 110 -11.64 -7.92 2.11
CA TRP A 110 -12.51 -7.38 3.15
C TRP A 110 -13.90 -6.99 2.61
N MET A 111 -13.93 -6.26 1.49
CA MET A 111 -15.17 -5.88 0.82
C MET A 111 -15.96 -7.11 0.34
N ARG A 112 -15.25 -8.09 -0.23
CA ARG A 112 -15.88 -9.31 -0.76
C ARG A 112 -16.63 -10.10 0.32
N TYR A 113 -16.05 -10.20 1.52
CA TYR A 113 -16.71 -10.83 2.67
C TYR A 113 -17.84 -9.98 3.28
N GLY A 114 -18.22 -8.88 2.67
CA GLY A 114 -19.34 -8.02 3.11
C GLY A 114 -19.09 -7.31 4.44
N ARG A 115 -17.84 -7.20 4.84
CA ARG A 115 -17.46 -6.46 6.04
C ARG A 115 -17.60 -4.95 5.81
N SER A 116 -17.82 -4.21 6.88
CA SER A 116 -18.06 -2.77 6.83
C SER A 116 -16.91 -2.00 6.19
N SER A 117 -17.18 -1.28 5.09
CA SER A 117 -16.20 -0.40 4.46
C SER A 117 -15.81 0.76 5.37
N ARG A 118 -16.70 1.21 6.24
CA ARG A 118 -16.39 2.24 7.25
C ARG A 118 -15.33 1.75 8.23
N THR A 119 -15.43 0.50 8.68
CA THR A 119 -14.42 -0.09 9.59
C THR A 119 -13.06 -0.20 8.91
N ALA A 120 -13.00 -0.61 7.62
CA ALA A 120 -11.74 -0.69 6.89
C ALA A 120 -11.11 0.71 6.67
N LEU A 121 -11.93 1.73 6.32
CA LEU A 121 -11.46 3.11 6.21
C LEU A 121 -10.94 3.66 7.54
N LEU A 122 -11.63 3.38 8.66
CA LEU A 122 -11.18 3.77 10.00
C LEU A 122 -9.90 3.04 10.41
N ALA A 123 -9.77 1.75 10.08
CA ALA A 123 -8.55 0.98 10.32
C ALA A 123 -7.37 1.56 9.51
N SER A 124 -7.61 1.93 8.24
CA SER A 124 -6.61 2.60 7.39
C SER A 124 -6.22 3.96 7.95
N ALA A 125 -7.19 4.75 8.41
CA ALA A 125 -6.95 6.03 9.07
C ALA A 125 -6.12 5.85 10.35
N GLY A 126 -6.47 4.87 11.18
CA GLY A 126 -5.76 4.52 12.41
C GLY A 126 -4.33 4.07 12.12
N PHE A 127 -4.11 3.29 11.07
CA PHE A 127 -2.76 2.88 10.64
C PHE A 127 -1.90 4.08 10.26
N VAL A 128 -2.40 4.97 9.39
CA VAL A 128 -1.68 6.19 9.00
C VAL A 128 -1.41 7.09 10.21
N ALA A 129 -2.40 7.29 11.08
CA ALA A 129 -2.23 8.07 12.32
C ALA A 129 -1.16 7.45 13.24
N LEU A 130 -1.18 6.12 13.43
CA LEU A 130 -0.19 5.40 14.23
C LEU A 130 1.22 5.59 13.67
N MET A 131 1.40 5.38 12.36
CA MET A 131 2.69 5.56 11.69
C MET A 131 3.18 7.01 11.84
N THR A 132 2.30 7.99 11.63
CA THR A 132 2.61 9.41 11.77
C THR A 132 3.02 9.77 13.21
N VAL A 133 2.25 9.35 14.20
CA VAL A 133 2.49 9.73 15.59
C VAL A 133 3.73 9.03 16.15
N VAL A 134 3.80 7.70 16.00
CA VAL A 134 4.88 6.92 16.60
C VAL A 134 6.20 7.13 15.87
N PHE A 135 6.19 6.99 14.54
CA PHE A 135 7.41 6.98 13.74
C PHE A 135 7.68 8.30 13.00
N GLY A 136 6.67 9.13 12.83
CA GLY A 136 6.79 10.46 12.27
C GLY A 136 7.01 11.57 13.33
N ILE A 137 6.66 11.36 14.61
CA ILE A 137 6.86 12.36 15.67
C ILE A 137 7.79 11.80 16.74
N PHE A 138 7.38 10.74 17.45
CA PHE A 138 8.11 10.29 18.64
C PHE A 138 9.47 9.68 18.28
N ALA A 139 9.55 8.80 17.31
CA ALA A 139 10.81 8.16 16.97
C ALA A 139 11.90 9.15 16.54
N PRO A 140 11.65 10.16 15.68
CA PRO A 140 12.62 11.22 15.38
C PRO A 140 13.05 12.02 16.60
N ILE A 141 12.14 12.36 17.51
CA ILE A 141 12.47 13.08 18.74
C ILE A 141 13.44 12.28 19.60
N PHE A 142 13.15 10.99 19.84
CA PHE A 142 14.01 10.11 20.64
C PHE A 142 15.35 9.81 19.96
N ASN A 143 15.44 9.92 18.65
CA ASN A 143 16.67 9.77 17.87
C ASN A 143 17.33 11.10 17.51
N PHE A 144 16.96 12.20 18.18
CA PHE A 144 17.52 13.54 17.98
C PHE A 144 17.49 14.02 16.52
N PHE A 145 16.41 13.70 15.80
CA PHE A 145 16.23 14.00 14.37
C PHE A 145 17.37 13.50 13.47
N ALA A 146 18.09 12.46 13.88
CA ALA A 146 19.10 11.85 13.05
C ALA A 146 18.51 11.41 11.71
N ASN A 147 19.21 11.73 10.61
CA ASN A 147 18.86 11.32 9.24
C ASN A 147 17.55 11.88 8.67
N VAL A 148 16.92 12.87 9.28
CA VAL A 148 15.72 13.53 8.76
C VAL A 148 15.88 15.05 8.74
N THR A 149 15.22 15.70 7.78
CA THR A 149 15.11 17.16 7.76
C THR A 149 13.85 17.60 8.49
N VAL A 150 13.90 18.76 9.15
CA VAL A 150 12.73 19.31 9.84
C VAL A 150 11.57 19.52 8.88
N LEU A 151 11.86 19.96 7.64
CA LEU A 151 10.85 20.21 6.61
C LEU A 151 10.12 18.91 6.20
N SER A 152 10.86 17.82 5.92
CA SER A 152 10.23 16.55 5.59
C SER A 152 9.42 15.98 6.76
N GLN A 153 9.87 16.21 7.99
CA GLN A 153 9.16 15.75 9.18
C GLN A 153 7.86 16.51 9.41
N VAL A 154 7.88 17.86 9.25
CA VAL A 154 6.67 18.70 9.30
C VAL A 154 5.69 18.26 8.21
N PHE A 155 6.18 18.00 6.99
CA PHE A 155 5.33 17.51 5.90
C PHE A 155 4.74 16.12 6.19
N THR A 156 5.52 15.20 6.77
CA THR A 156 5.05 13.89 7.20
C THR A 156 3.89 13.98 8.17
N VAL A 157 4.04 14.81 9.19
CA VAL A 157 3.00 15.02 10.22
C VAL A 157 1.75 15.66 9.62
N PHE A 158 1.92 16.70 8.81
CA PHE A 158 0.82 17.37 8.14
C PHE A 158 0.05 16.44 7.21
N SER A 159 0.75 15.78 6.29
CA SER A 159 0.14 14.88 5.29
C SER A 159 -0.51 13.67 5.94
N GLY A 160 0.15 13.06 6.94
CA GLY A 160 -0.41 11.94 7.70
C GLY A 160 -1.68 12.32 8.47
N ALA A 161 -1.69 13.50 9.11
CA ALA A 161 -2.89 14.01 9.79
C ALA A 161 -4.03 14.27 8.81
N VAL A 162 -3.77 14.93 7.67
CA VAL A 162 -4.77 15.20 6.63
C VAL A 162 -5.36 13.89 6.08
N LEU A 163 -4.52 12.91 5.78
CA LEU A 163 -4.97 11.60 5.29
C LEU A 163 -5.80 10.85 6.32
N ALA A 164 -5.34 10.78 7.57
CA ALA A 164 -6.06 10.08 8.64
C ALA A 164 -7.42 10.74 8.92
N ILE A 165 -7.47 12.07 9.03
CA ILE A 165 -8.71 12.82 9.23
C ILE A 165 -9.63 12.66 8.02
N GLY A 166 -9.11 12.76 6.80
CA GLY A 166 -9.87 12.60 5.56
C GLY A 166 -10.55 11.22 5.45
N LEU A 167 -9.79 10.13 5.70
CA LEU A 167 -10.33 8.77 5.69
C LEU A 167 -11.36 8.57 6.81
N ALA A 168 -11.11 9.08 8.01
CA ALA A 168 -12.05 9.03 9.13
C ALA A 168 -13.33 9.84 8.84
N ALA A 169 -13.21 11.00 8.22
CA ALA A 169 -14.35 11.81 7.80
C ALA A 169 -15.22 11.10 6.75
N ILE A 170 -14.60 10.48 5.73
CA ILE A 170 -15.32 9.65 4.75
C ILE A 170 -16.04 8.51 5.46
N ALA A 171 -15.36 7.79 6.35
CA ALA A 171 -15.95 6.70 7.11
C ALA A 171 -17.14 7.13 7.97
N ARG A 172 -17.09 8.32 8.55
CA ARG A 172 -18.10 8.81 9.50
C ARG A 172 -19.27 9.51 8.84
N TYR A 173 -19.01 10.33 7.82
CA TYR A 173 -20.01 11.25 7.26
C TYR A 173 -20.49 10.88 5.87
N ALA A 174 -19.74 10.10 5.07
CA ALA A 174 -20.19 9.71 3.74
C ALA A 174 -21.32 8.69 3.81
N SER A 175 -22.20 8.70 2.80
CA SER A 175 -23.20 7.64 2.62
C SER A 175 -22.50 6.29 2.39
N LEU A 176 -23.19 5.19 2.69
CA LEU A 176 -22.62 3.84 2.53
C LEU A 176 -22.11 3.58 1.10
N LYS A 177 -22.82 4.12 0.09
CA LYS A 177 -22.41 4.02 -1.32
C LYS A 177 -21.05 4.68 -1.55
N TRP A 178 -20.85 5.87 -1.03
CA TRP A 178 -19.59 6.61 -1.17
C TRP A 178 -18.46 6.01 -0.33
N ALA A 179 -18.76 5.50 0.86
CA ALA A 179 -17.77 4.78 1.67
C ALA A 179 -17.29 3.49 0.97
N ASN A 180 -18.20 2.73 0.34
CA ASN A 180 -17.85 1.55 -0.46
C ASN A 180 -17.00 1.93 -1.68
N PHE A 181 -17.36 3.00 -2.38
CA PHE A 181 -16.58 3.49 -3.52
C PHE A 181 -15.18 3.94 -3.08
N ALA A 182 -15.08 4.73 -2.01
CA ALA A 182 -13.80 5.20 -1.49
C ALA A 182 -12.89 4.03 -1.09
N LEU A 183 -13.42 3.00 -0.43
CA LEU A 183 -12.64 1.82 -0.07
C LEU A 183 -12.14 1.05 -1.31
N ALA A 184 -13.02 0.83 -2.30
CA ALA A 184 -12.65 0.20 -3.56
C ALA A 184 -11.56 1.01 -4.29
N PHE A 185 -11.71 2.33 -4.31
CA PHE A 185 -10.80 3.24 -4.96
C PHE A 185 -9.41 3.23 -4.28
N VAL A 186 -9.37 3.31 -2.95
CA VAL A 186 -8.14 3.20 -2.16
C VAL A 186 -7.46 1.85 -2.39
N ALA A 187 -8.21 0.75 -2.41
CA ALA A 187 -7.66 -0.58 -2.67
C ALA A 187 -7.01 -0.67 -4.06
N VAL A 188 -7.70 -0.17 -5.10
CA VAL A 188 -7.17 -0.12 -6.47
C VAL A 188 -5.94 0.76 -6.55
N GLN A 189 -5.95 1.93 -5.90
CA GLN A 189 -4.82 2.84 -5.91
C GLN A 189 -3.58 2.25 -5.23
N CYS A 190 -3.71 1.54 -4.11
CA CYS A 190 -2.58 0.85 -3.50
C CYS A 190 -1.95 -0.18 -4.45
N MET A 191 -2.77 -1.01 -5.10
CA MET A 191 -2.27 -2.01 -6.05
C MET A 191 -1.66 -1.36 -7.30
N ALA A 192 -2.30 -0.34 -7.84
CA ALA A 192 -1.81 0.37 -9.02
C ALA A 192 -0.50 1.11 -8.74
N ASN A 193 -0.43 1.87 -7.64
CA ASN A 193 0.79 2.55 -7.25
C ASN A 193 1.95 1.55 -7.02
N ALA A 194 1.72 0.43 -6.32
CA ALA A 194 2.76 -0.58 -6.13
C ALA A 194 3.33 -1.10 -7.46
N VAL A 195 2.47 -1.34 -8.46
CA VAL A 195 2.90 -1.79 -9.80
C VAL A 195 3.63 -0.67 -10.55
N PHE A 196 3.11 0.57 -10.53
CA PHE A 196 3.73 1.70 -11.22
C PHE A 196 5.08 2.08 -10.59
N ASP A 197 5.17 2.05 -9.27
CA ASP A 197 6.43 2.31 -8.56
C ASP A 197 7.48 1.23 -8.87
N LEU A 198 7.08 -0.04 -8.98
CA LEU A 198 7.95 -1.12 -9.42
C LEU A 198 8.41 -0.94 -10.88
N LEU A 199 7.53 -0.49 -11.78
CA LEU A 199 7.91 -0.18 -13.15
C LEU A 199 8.91 0.99 -13.19
N ASN A 200 8.68 2.07 -12.45
CA ASN A 200 9.61 3.19 -12.34
C ASN A 200 10.95 2.74 -11.76
N LEU A 201 10.91 1.92 -10.70
CA LEU A 201 12.12 1.39 -10.07
C LEU A 201 12.89 0.48 -11.03
N LEU A 202 12.23 -0.27 -11.91
CA LEU A 202 12.89 -1.09 -12.92
C LEU A 202 13.75 -0.24 -13.86
N PHE A 203 13.21 0.87 -14.36
CA PHE A 203 13.97 1.80 -15.21
C PHE A 203 15.09 2.46 -14.42
N LEU A 204 14.81 2.92 -13.20
CA LEU A 204 15.81 3.56 -12.34
C LEU A 204 16.96 2.60 -12.02
N SER A 205 16.64 1.37 -11.57
CA SER A 205 17.63 0.36 -11.18
C SER A 205 18.49 -0.17 -12.34
N ALA A 206 18.01 -0.01 -13.58
CA ALA A 206 18.78 -0.34 -14.79
C ALA A 206 19.75 0.78 -15.22
N LEU A 207 19.47 2.02 -14.81
CA LEU A 207 20.19 3.21 -15.30
C LEU A 207 21.06 3.88 -14.22
N THR A 208 20.73 3.71 -12.94
CA THR A 208 21.40 4.38 -11.82
C THR A 208 21.64 3.44 -10.64
N SER A 209 22.58 3.84 -9.77
CA SER A 209 22.82 3.21 -8.48
C SER A 209 22.28 4.05 -7.32
N GLU A 210 21.26 4.88 -7.58
CA GLU A 210 20.66 5.69 -6.53
C GLU A 210 20.04 4.83 -5.43
N HIS A 211 20.03 5.37 -4.22
CA HIS A 211 19.54 4.66 -3.04
C HIS A 211 18.07 4.25 -3.22
N SER A 212 17.81 2.95 -3.12
CA SER A 212 16.48 2.36 -3.24
C SER A 212 16.43 1.00 -2.55
N ASP A 213 15.22 0.48 -2.29
CA ASP A 213 15.06 -0.86 -1.74
C ASP A 213 15.73 -1.93 -2.59
N ALA A 214 15.71 -1.79 -3.91
CA ALA A 214 16.35 -2.75 -4.81
C ALA A 214 17.88 -2.69 -4.72
N VAL A 215 18.46 -1.51 -4.49
CA VAL A 215 19.90 -1.36 -4.23
C VAL A 215 20.26 -1.92 -2.86
N ASN A 216 19.41 -1.70 -1.84
CA ASN A 216 19.61 -2.31 -0.52
C ASN A 216 19.62 -3.85 -0.61
N MET A 217 18.72 -4.42 -1.43
CA MET A 217 18.69 -5.87 -1.69
C MET A 217 19.94 -6.35 -2.44
N ALA A 218 20.38 -5.62 -3.45
CA ALA A 218 21.59 -5.96 -4.19
C ALA A 218 22.81 -5.97 -3.27
N ASN A 219 22.94 -4.96 -2.40
CA ASN A 219 24.02 -4.87 -1.42
C ASN A 219 23.99 -6.02 -0.38
N ALA A 220 22.79 -6.45 0.02
CA ALA A 220 22.65 -7.52 1.01
C ALA A 220 22.87 -8.93 0.43
N THR A 221 22.63 -9.13 -0.88
CA THR A 221 22.59 -10.46 -1.50
C THR A 221 23.63 -10.70 -2.58
N GLY A 222 24.20 -9.62 -3.15
CA GLY A 222 25.04 -9.69 -4.35
C GLY A 222 24.27 -9.92 -5.65
N ILE A 223 22.94 -9.99 -5.62
CA ILE A 223 22.08 -10.14 -6.79
C ILE A 223 21.76 -8.75 -7.34
N PRO A 224 21.87 -8.51 -8.66
CA PRO A 224 21.58 -7.20 -9.26
C PRO A 224 20.18 -6.66 -8.89
N SER A 225 20.08 -5.35 -8.64
CA SER A 225 18.87 -4.68 -8.16
C SER A 225 17.64 -4.93 -9.04
N PHE A 226 17.78 -4.90 -10.37
CA PHE A 226 16.68 -5.14 -11.30
C PHE A 226 16.06 -6.54 -11.18
N VAL A 227 16.83 -7.55 -10.75
CA VAL A 227 16.33 -8.91 -10.54
C VAL A 227 15.31 -8.92 -9.41
N TRP A 228 15.59 -8.19 -8.33
CA TRP A 228 14.67 -8.04 -7.21
C TRP A 228 13.38 -7.34 -7.60
N VAL A 229 13.46 -6.33 -8.46
CA VAL A 229 12.26 -5.65 -8.99
C VAL A 229 11.37 -6.63 -9.77
N PHE A 230 11.95 -7.50 -10.60
CA PHE A 230 11.17 -8.55 -11.31
C PHE A 230 10.54 -9.55 -10.33
N ILE A 231 11.26 -9.95 -9.29
CA ILE A 231 10.72 -10.85 -8.26
C ILE A 231 9.52 -10.20 -7.55
N TRP A 232 9.66 -8.96 -7.08
CA TRP A 232 8.56 -8.24 -6.42
C TRP A 232 7.37 -7.99 -7.34
N MET A 233 7.63 -7.69 -8.60
CA MET A 233 6.58 -7.53 -9.61
C MET A 233 5.83 -8.85 -9.84
N GLY A 234 6.54 -9.96 -9.96
CA GLY A 234 5.94 -11.29 -10.08
C GLY A 234 5.07 -11.63 -8.86
N ILE A 235 5.57 -11.41 -7.65
CA ILE A 235 4.82 -11.61 -6.40
C ILE A 235 3.57 -10.72 -6.38
N SER A 236 3.69 -9.43 -6.70
CA SER A 236 2.57 -8.49 -6.73
C SER A 236 1.50 -8.90 -7.73
N VAL A 237 1.87 -9.32 -8.94
CA VAL A 237 0.93 -9.81 -9.97
C VAL A 237 0.20 -11.07 -9.49
N VAL A 238 0.90 -12.00 -8.84
CA VAL A 238 0.28 -13.21 -8.27
C VAL A 238 -0.70 -12.84 -7.16
N MET A 239 -0.32 -11.95 -6.24
CA MET A 239 -1.18 -11.50 -5.15
C MET A 239 -2.43 -10.81 -5.66
N ILE A 240 -2.31 -9.89 -6.62
CA ILE A 240 -3.44 -9.21 -7.26
C ILE A 240 -4.35 -10.24 -7.95
N SER A 241 -3.77 -11.19 -8.68
CA SER A 241 -4.52 -12.24 -9.38
C SER A 241 -5.31 -13.11 -8.41
N ILE A 242 -4.72 -13.49 -7.27
CA ILE A 242 -5.41 -14.22 -6.20
C ILE A 242 -6.53 -13.37 -5.60
N GLY A 243 -6.26 -12.10 -5.28
CA GLY A 243 -7.25 -11.17 -4.74
C GLY A 243 -8.46 -10.99 -5.66
N LEU A 244 -8.23 -10.79 -6.95
CA LEU A 244 -9.29 -10.68 -7.96
C LEU A 244 -10.07 -11.99 -8.11
N ARG A 245 -9.39 -13.13 -8.03
CA ARG A 245 -10.05 -14.45 -8.07
C ARG A 245 -10.97 -14.65 -6.86
N VAL A 246 -10.50 -14.34 -5.65
CA VAL A 246 -11.32 -14.38 -4.43
C VAL A 246 -12.51 -13.45 -4.56
N TYR A 247 -12.30 -12.26 -5.11
CA TYR A 247 -13.36 -11.27 -5.33
C TYR A 247 -14.44 -11.74 -6.31
N ALA A 248 -14.09 -12.57 -7.30
CA ALA A 248 -15.00 -13.09 -8.32
C ALA A 248 -15.81 -14.33 -7.88
N ILE A 249 -15.40 -15.04 -6.79
CA ILE A 249 -16.05 -16.25 -6.29
C ILE A 249 -17.34 -15.88 -5.52
N SER A 250 -18.35 -16.78 -5.57
CA SER A 250 -19.58 -16.63 -4.79
C SER A 250 -19.33 -16.70 -3.27
N ARG A 251 -20.00 -15.84 -2.51
CA ARG A 251 -19.97 -15.88 -1.02
C ARG A 251 -20.44 -17.20 -0.45
N ALA A 252 -21.45 -17.83 -1.07
CA ALA A 252 -21.99 -19.11 -0.64
C ALA A 252 -20.93 -20.24 -0.76
N ARG A 253 -20.06 -20.18 -1.76
CA ARG A 253 -18.97 -21.16 -1.91
C ARG A 253 -17.85 -20.96 -0.90
N ALA A 254 -17.60 -19.72 -0.48
CA ALA A 254 -16.59 -19.42 0.52
C ALA A 254 -17.03 -19.86 1.92
N ALA A 255 -18.32 -19.76 2.26
CA ALA A 255 -18.89 -20.24 3.53
C ALA A 255 -18.84 -21.77 3.63
N ASN A 256 -19.28 -22.50 2.57
CA ASN A 256 -19.28 -23.96 2.55
C ASN A 256 -17.87 -24.59 2.58
N SER A 257 -16.85 -23.88 2.08
CA SER A 257 -15.46 -24.38 2.16
C SER A 257 -14.86 -24.29 3.56
N THR A 258 -15.42 -23.45 4.42
CA THR A 258 -15.00 -23.29 5.83
C THR A 258 -15.70 -24.33 6.72
N ASP A 259 -16.95 -24.65 6.44
CA ASP A 259 -17.71 -25.64 7.20
C ASP A 259 -17.22 -27.08 6.92
N SER A 260 -16.79 -27.40 5.69
CA SER A 260 -16.26 -28.71 5.34
C SER A 260 -14.87 -29.04 5.94
N VAL A 261 -14.17 -28.07 6.50
CA VAL A 261 -12.85 -28.28 7.17
C VAL A 261 -13.02 -28.61 8.66
N PHE A 262 -14.22 -28.42 9.23
CA PHE A 262 -14.51 -28.69 10.63
C PHE A 262 -15.47 -29.89 10.87
N GLU A 263 -15.85 -30.62 9.81
CA GLU A 263 -16.76 -31.78 9.90
C GLU A 263 -16.06 -33.15 9.74
N ASP A 264 -14.71 -33.21 9.73
CA ASP A 264 -13.94 -34.48 9.71
C ASP A 264 -13.25 -34.74 11.07
#